data_3bc4a09dbaa97496b48ca414d081f498
#
_entry.id   3bc4a09dbaa97496b48ca414d081f498
#
_cell.length_a   1.000
_cell.length_b   1.000
_cell.length_c   1.000
_cell.angle_alpha   90.00
_cell.angle_beta   90.00
_cell.angle_gamma   90.00
#
_symmetry.space_group_name_H-M   'P 1'
#
loop_
_entity.id
_entity.type
_entity.pdbx_description
1 polymer ?
#
loop_
_entity_poly.entity_id
_entity_poly.type
_entity_poly.pdbx_seq_one_letter_code
_entity_poly.pdbx_strand_id
1 'polypeptide(L)'
;MKWQFPRKVADKTREILGKAKKQLRRYTFNKEGARELGSDVKKGANYLNDRLNTAMEREDPIYTEPVHRPPEVNEDKVLTRGPVDYYFLFIVVALCLFGAVMAFSASSVYAAQYHDDPAYYVKRHLIYLVLAAAVTVPFVWKARPWFWRFFGVASYAISVVLLLLVLIIGSSYGSGATRWIQLGPISIQPSEIAKMAVILCIALVMSKHEREIQNRQKFRGQFVYGVLSPMAIFGFICLLVVFEHHLSGIIIIGLMGLVCMYIGGTDKKWFRWLFIAGIAAVVVVLAFSEYAVLRITTWIQIEFNSPNLNPLGSAWQTLQGLNAIGSGGFFGRGLGNSQQKYGYVSQPQNDFIFTIICEELGFVGALAVILLFGLLIWRGFRIAAKAPDKFCSMAVYGLVIKVALQTVLNIAVVTNSIPNTGIALPFFSSGGTSLILQIFEMGIVLAISRYSYQKR
;
A
#
# COMPACT_ATOMS: atom_id res chain seq x y z
N MET A 1 -10.68 31.46 -10.52
CA MET A 1 -11.26 32.10 -9.33
C MET A 1 -10.15 32.29 -8.30
N LYS A 2 -9.65 33.54 -8.14
CA LYS A 2 -8.62 33.85 -7.14
C LYS A 2 -9.29 33.94 -5.77
N TRP A 3 -8.98 33.02 -4.88
CA TRP A 3 -9.39 33.11 -3.49
C TRP A 3 -8.57 34.21 -2.80
N GLN A 4 -9.19 35.35 -2.52
CA GLN A 4 -8.64 36.33 -1.60
C GLN A 4 -9.01 35.90 -0.18
N PHE A 5 -8.02 35.52 0.61
CA PHE A 5 -8.18 35.40 2.06
C PHE A 5 -8.68 36.74 2.59
N PRO A 6 -9.72 36.80 3.45
CA PRO A 6 -10.18 38.05 4.00
C PRO A 6 -9.04 38.72 4.77
N ARG A 7 -8.60 39.89 4.31
CA ARG A 7 -7.50 40.68 4.94
C ARG A 7 -7.69 40.82 6.46
N LYS A 8 -8.94 40.92 6.92
CA LYS A 8 -9.29 40.97 8.35
C LYS A 8 -8.79 39.76 9.18
N VAL A 9 -8.69 38.55 8.62
CA VAL A 9 -8.19 37.37 9.34
C VAL A 9 -6.67 37.39 9.44
N ALA A 10 -5.99 37.79 8.37
CA ALA A 10 -4.53 37.89 8.35
C ALA A 10 -4.02 39.01 9.29
N ASP A 11 -4.69 40.13 9.34
CA ASP A 11 -4.32 41.28 10.21
C ASP A 11 -4.56 40.92 11.69
N LYS A 12 -5.65 40.22 12.00
CA LYS A 12 -5.97 39.78 13.35
C LYS A 12 -5.01 38.69 13.85
N THR A 13 -4.55 37.80 12.96
CA THR A 13 -3.55 36.79 13.28
C THR A 13 -2.18 37.42 13.56
N ARG A 14 -1.79 38.45 12.81
CA ARG A 14 -0.56 39.21 13.07
C ARG A 14 -0.62 39.97 14.41
N GLU A 15 -1.77 40.56 14.77
CA GLU A 15 -1.97 41.21 16.04
C GLU A 15 -1.87 40.26 17.23
N ILE A 16 -2.46 39.05 17.11
CA ILE A 16 -2.39 37.98 18.13
C ILE A 16 -0.96 37.48 18.30
N LEU A 17 -0.24 37.19 17.21
CA LEU A 17 1.17 36.80 17.22
C LEU A 17 2.07 37.88 17.79
N GLY A 18 1.79 39.15 17.51
CA GLY A 18 2.51 40.32 18.08
C GLY A 18 2.32 40.43 19.58
N LYS A 19 1.09 40.22 20.08
CA LYS A 19 0.77 40.21 21.52
C LYS A 19 1.40 39.01 22.24
N ALA A 20 1.36 37.81 21.65
CA ALA A 20 2.00 36.64 22.19
C ALA A 20 3.53 36.78 22.28
N LYS A 21 4.18 37.38 21.26
CA LYS A 21 5.63 37.64 21.26
C LYS A 21 6.05 38.70 22.29
N LYS A 22 5.16 39.66 22.58
CA LYS A 22 5.38 40.69 23.60
C LYS A 22 5.18 40.14 25.03
N GLN A 23 4.25 39.21 25.23
CA GLN A 23 4.05 38.49 26.49
C GLN A 23 5.19 37.50 26.79
N LEU A 24 5.64 36.72 25.81
CA LEU A 24 6.77 35.79 25.97
C LEU A 24 8.08 36.50 26.39
N ARG A 25 8.28 37.79 26.07
CA ARG A 25 9.43 38.56 26.53
C ARG A 25 9.34 39.01 28.00
N ARG A 26 8.21 38.88 28.68
CA ARG A 26 8.00 39.26 30.09
C ARG A 26 8.27 38.13 31.09
N TYR A 27 8.38 36.90 30.62
CA TYR A 27 8.60 35.80 31.54
C TYR A 27 10.09 35.57 31.78
N THR A 28 10.54 35.92 32.94
CA THR A 28 11.84 35.47 33.49
C THR A 28 11.78 34.01 33.84
N PHE A 29 12.82 33.25 33.50
CA PHE A 29 12.92 31.79 33.80
C PHE A 29 13.05 31.57 35.32
N ASN A 30 11.97 31.69 36.06
CA ASN A 30 11.86 31.32 37.45
C ASN A 30 10.62 30.42 37.67
N LYS A 31 10.59 29.60 38.73
CA LYS A 31 9.50 28.62 39.00
C LYS A 31 8.09 29.25 39.03
N GLU A 32 7.97 30.51 39.45
CA GLU A 32 6.70 31.27 39.40
C GLU A 32 6.30 31.64 37.96
N GLY A 33 7.21 32.10 37.14
CA GLY A 33 6.96 32.44 35.74
C GLY A 33 6.54 31.22 34.91
N ALA A 34 7.03 30.01 35.24
CA ALA A 34 6.59 28.76 34.60
C ALA A 34 5.15 28.37 34.95
N ARG A 35 4.69 28.67 36.20
CA ARG A 35 3.29 28.45 36.62
C ARG A 35 2.34 29.46 35.96
N GLU A 36 2.72 30.72 35.87
CA GLU A 36 1.94 31.75 35.16
C GLU A 36 1.82 31.47 33.69
N LEU A 37 2.94 31.08 33.02
CA LEU A 37 2.94 30.66 31.61
C LEU A 37 1.99 29.46 31.39
N GLY A 38 2.01 28.48 32.31
CA GLY A 38 1.11 27.32 32.26
C GLY A 38 -0.37 27.70 32.38
N SER A 39 -0.70 28.69 33.25
CA SER A 39 -2.07 29.20 33.43
C SER A 39 -2.55 29.98 32.20
N ASP A 40 -1.69 30.80 31.59
CA ASP A 40 -2.03 31.61 30.43
C ASP A 40 -2.11 30.77 29.14
N VAL A 41 -1.29 29.73 29.00
CA VAL A 41 -1.41 28.73 27.93
C VAL A 41 -2.74 27.96 28.06
N LYS A 42 -3.16 27.61 29.30
CA LYS A 42 -4.44 26.95 29.55
C LYS A 42 -5.64 27.85 29.25
N LYS A 43 -5.56 29.14 29.60
CA LYS A 43 -6.58 30.15 29.25
C LYS A 43 -6.65 30.38 27.74
N GLY A 44 -5.50 30.46 27.06
CA GLY A 44 -5.42 30.56 25.60
C GLY A 44 -5.99 29.33 24.88
N ALA A 45 -5.74 28.13 25.37
CA ALA A 45 -6.30 26.89 24.87
C ALA A 45 -7.82 26.82 25.04
N ASN A 46 -8.35 27.25 26.22
CA ASN A 46 -9.78 27.30 26.45
C ASN A 46 -10.47 28.36 25.57
N TYR A 47 -9.88 29.53 25.38
CA TYR A 47 -10.39 30.57 24.47
C TYR A 47 -10.43 30.10 23.02
N LEU A 48 -9.39 29.37 22.55
CA LEU A 48 -9.36 28.75 21.23
C LEU A 48 -10.43 27.66 21.09
N ASN A 49 -10.63 26.86 22.12
CA ASN A 49 -11.64 25.82 22.13
C ASN A 49 -13.07 26.38 22.10
N ASP A 50 -13.35 27.46 22.86
CA ASP A 50 -14.64 28.15 22.84
C ASP A 50 -14.88 28.84 21.48
N ARG A 51 -13.86 29.44 20.87
CA ARG A 51 -13.97 30.02 19.55
C ARG A 51 -14.16 28.98 18.46
N LEU A 52 -13.50 27.83 18.56
CA LEU A 52 -13.71 26.71 17.66
C LEU A 52 -15.13 26.15 17.82
N ASN A 53 -15.61 25.99 19.05
CA ASN A 53 -16.98 25.54 19.30
C ASN A 53 -18.02 26.54 18.76
N THR A 54 -17.81 27.85 18.98
CA THR A 54 -18.71 28.91 18.47
C THR A 54 -18.67 29.00 16.93
N ALA A 55 -17.51 28.70 16.31
CA ALA A 55 -17.40 28.62 14.84
C ALA A 55 -18.04 27.33 14.28
N MET A 56 -18.10 26.26 15.09
CA MET A 56 -18.76 25.01 14.75
C MET A 56 -20.28 25.05 14.94
N GLU A 57 -20.80 25.98 15.78
CA GLU A 57 -22.22 26.16 16.04
C GLU A 57 -22.90 27.14 15.06
N ARG A 58 -22.16 27.84 14.20
CA ARG A 58 -22.75 28.65 13.14
C ARG A 58 -23.27 27.74 12.05
N GLU A 59 -24.55 27.45 12.11
CA GLU A 59 -25.34 26.86 11.05
C GLU A 59 -25.34 27.76 9.82
N ASP A 60 -24.63 27.36 8.77
CA ASP A 60 -24.87 27.92 7.43
C ASP A 60 -26.20 27.36 6.90
N PRO A 61 -27.11 28.20 6.36
CA PRO A 61 -28.41 27.73 5.93
C PRO A 61 -28.31 26.87 4.67
N ILE A 62 -28.70 25.64 4.80
CA ILE A 62 -29.49 24.80 3.92
C ILE A 62 -29.03 24.68 2.46
N TYR A 63 -28.32 23.62 2.14
CA TYR A 63 -28.55 22.87 0.91
C TYR A 63 -29.09 21.49 1.31
N THR A 64 -30.40 21.35 1.23
CA THR A 64 -31.10 20.06 1.31
C THR A 64 -31.04 19.39 -0.06
N GLU A 65 -29.88 18.86 -0.43
CA GLU A 65 -29.89 17.73 -1.35
C GLU A 65 -30.37 16.48 -0.62
N PRO A 66 -31.20 15.66 -1.24
CA PRO A 66 -31.72 14.47 -0.57
C PRO A 66 -30.56 13.59 -0.15
N VAL A 67 -30.38 13.47 1.16
CA VAL A 67 -29.49 12.48 1.75
C VAL A 67 -29.89 11.15 1.14
N HIS A 68 -29.02 10.56 0.33
CA HIS A 68 -29.16 9.16 -0.07
C HIS A 68 -29.24 8.38 1.22
N ARG A 69 -30.47 8.02 1.61
CA ARG A 69 -30.67 7.08 2.72
C ARG A 69 -29.87 5.85 2.38
N PRO A 70 -28.98 5.36 3.27
CA PRO A 70 -28.43 4.04 3.08
C PRO A 70 -29.62 3.10 2.85
N PRO A 71 -29.52 2.14 1.94
CA PRO A 71 -30.64 1.26 1.66
C PRO A 71 -31.13 0.72 2.99
N GLU A 72 -32.40 0.97 3.31
CA GLU A 72 -33.06 0.41 4.48
C GLU A 72 -32.67 -1.06 4.50
N VAL A 73 -32.17 -1.54 5.63
CA VAL A 73 -31.92 -2.97 5.80
C VAL A 73 -33.29 -3.61 5.67
N ASN A 74 -33.63 -4.01 4.44
CA ASN A 74 -34.87 -4.68 4.14
C ASN A 74 -34.80 -5.97 4.95
N GLU A 75 -35.66 -6.13 5.94
CA GLU A 75 -35.75 -7.32 6.81
C GLU A 75 -35.97 -8.61 5.97
N ASP A 76 -36.32 -8.46 4.70
CA ASP A 76 -36.50 -9.55 3.72
C ASP A 76 -35.19 -10.01 3.04
N LYS A 77 -34.02 -9.46 3.39
CA LYS A 77 -32.76 -9.87 2.78
C LYS A 77 -32.01 -10.84 3.69
N VAL A 78 -31.95 -12.10 3.29
CA VAL A 78 -31.16 -13.13 3.97
C VAL A 78 -29.78 -13.22 3.37
N LEU A 79 -28.74 -13.22 4.23
CA LEU A 79 -27.37 -13.48 3.81
C LEU A 79 -27.23 -14.95 3.40
N THR A 80 -27.14 -15.20 2.09
CA THR A 80 -26.98 -16.53 1.54
C THR A 80 -25.53 -16.82 1.19
N ARG A 81 -25.15 -18.09 1.32
CA ARG A 81 -23.83 -18.58 0.96
C ARG A 81 -23.91 -19.30 -0.36
N GLY A 82 -23.26 -18.74 -1.37
CA GLY A 82 -23.18 -19.31 -2.72
C GLY A 82 -21.85 -20.00 -3.05
N PRO A 83 -21.62 -20.36 -4.31
CA PRO A 83 -20.34 -20.81 -4.81
C PRO A 83 -19.31 -19.66 -4.80
N VAL A 84 -18.05 -20.02 -4.90
CA VAL A 84 -16.95 -19.05 -5.12
C VAL A 84 -17.05 -18.44 -6.50
N ASP A 85 -16.46 -17.27 -6.68
CA ASP A 85 -16.32 -16.67 -8.01
C ASP A 85 -15.27 -17.43 -8.83
N TYR A 86 -15.73 -18.37 -9.68
CA TYR A 86 -14.85 -19.23 -10.48
C TYR A 86 -14.01 -18.46 -11.51
N TYR A 87 -14.52 -17.33 -12.04
CA TYR A 87 -13.74 -16.51 -12.96
C TYR A 87 -12.54 -15.86 -12.26
N PHE A 88 -12.75 -15.32 -11.07
CA PHE A 88 -11.67 -14.76 -10.26
C PHE A 88 -10.67 -15.85 -9.87
N LEU A 89 -11.14 -17.00 -9.43
CA LEU A 89 -10.29 -18.15 -9.09
C LEU A 89 -9.43 -18.59 -10.29
N PHE A 90 -10.05 -18.73 -11.47
CA PHE A 90 -9.34 -19.10 -12.70
C PHE A 90 -8.20 -18.11 -13.04
N ILE A 91 -8.47 -16.81 -12.95
CA ILE A 91 -7.45 -15.79 -13.23
C ILE A 91 -6.31 -15.87 -12.22
N VAL A 92 -6.59 -16.05 -10.91
CA VAL A 92 -5.56 -16.22 -9.88
C VAL A 92 -4.70 -17.44 -10.17
N VAL A 93 -5.32 -18.58 -10.48
CA VAL A 93 -4.58 -19.80 -10.82
C VAL A 93 -3.74 -19.62 -12.08
N ALA A 94 -4.29 -18.98 -13.12
CA ALA A 94 -3.54 -18.68 -14.35
C ALA A 94 -2.31 -17.81 -14.07
N LEU A 95 -2.44 -16.77 -13.25
CA LEU A 95 -1.32 -15.91 -12.84
C LEU A 95 -0.27 -16.70 -12.04
N CYS A 96 -0.68 -17.56 -11.12
CA CYS A 96 0.22 -18.40 -10.34
C CYS A 96 1.00 -19.40 -11.22
N LEU A 97 0.32 -20.06 -12.16
CA LEU A 97 0.96 -21.00 -13.08
C LEU A 97 1.91 -20.31 -14.03
N PHE A 98 1.48 -19.19 -14.61
CA PHE A 98 2.36 -18.40 -15.47
C PHE A 98 3.57 -17.85 -14.68
N GLY A 99 3.32 -17.37 -13.46
CA GLY A 99 4.39 -16.95 -12.55
C GLY A 99 5.40 -18.06 -12.25
N ALA A 100 4.95 -19.30 -12.03
CA ALA A 100 5.83 -20.44 -11.79
C ALA A 100 6.71 -20.76 -13.00
N VAL A 101 6.14 -20.73 -14.22
CA VAL A 101 6.90 -20.94 -15.47
C VAL A 101 7.97 -19.85 -15.64
N MET A 102 7.60 -18.59 -15.46
CA MET A 102 8.54 -17.47 -15.60
C MET A 102 9.57 -17.42 -14.47
N ALA A 103 9.19 -17.77 -13.24
CA ALA A 103 10.12 -17.90 -12.14
C ALA A 103 11.19 -18.96 -12.41
N PHE A 104 10.82 -20.10 -13.02
CA PHE A 104 11.79 -21.11 -13.49
C PHE A 104 12.71 -20.55 -14.56
N SER A 105 12.15 -19.98 -15.62
CA SER A 105 12.96 -19.45 -16.71
C SER A 105 13.94 -18.37 -16.24
N ALA A 106 13.47 -17.41 -15.44
CA ALA A 106 14.30 -16.32 -14.95
C ALA A 106 15.37 -16.76 -13.96
N SER A 107 15.11 -17.81 -13.15
CA SER A 107 16.01 -18.23 -12.08
C SER A 107 16.94 -19.38 -12.44
N SER A 108 16.69 -20.11 -13.50
CA SER A 108 17.37 -21.38 -13.82
C SER A 108 18.90 -21.27 -13.89
N VAL A 109 19.42 -20.22 -14.53
CA VAL A 109 20.86 -19.97 -14.65
C VAL A 109 21.48 -19.62 -13.30
N TYR A 110 20.85 -18.68 -12.59
CA TYR A 110 21.29 -18.27 -11.26
C TYR A 110 21.26 -19.44 -10.27
N ALA A 111 20.20 -20.27 -10.33
CA ALA A 111 20.05 -21.45 -9.49
C ALA A 111 21.14 -22.51 -9.77
N ALA A 112 21.43 -22.77 -11.05
CA ALA A 112 22.52 -23.68 -11.41
C ALA A 112 23.89 -23.21 -10.91
N GLN A 113 24.13 -21.89 -10.96
CA GLN A 113 25.41 -21.32 -10.57
C GLN A 113 25.65 -21.31 -9.03
N TYR A 114 24.59 -21.03 -8.25
CA TYR A 114 24.71 -20.82 -6.79
C TYR A 114 24.19 -21.97 -5.93
N HIS A 115 23.38 -22.89 -6.51
CA HIS A 115 22.76 -24.00 -5.77
C HIS A 115 22.95 -25.36 -6.44
N ASP A 116 23.70 -25.45 -7.54
CA ASP A 116 23.93 -26.68 -8.32
C ASP A 116 22.64 -27.38 -8.81
N ASP A 117 21.49 -26.71 -8.72
CA ASP A 117 20.18 -27.20 -9.12
C ASP A 117 19.40 -26.11 -9.86
N PRO A 118 19.26 -26.22 -11.20
CA PRO A 118 18.52 -25.23 -12.00
C PRO A 118 17.06 -25.06 -11.56
N ALA A 119 16.47 -26.08 -10.93
CA ALA A 119 15.08 -26.07 -10.47
C ALA A 119 14.91 -25.59 -9.02
N TYR A 120 15.98 -25.17 -8.33
CA TYR A 120 15.93 -24.81 -6.90
C TYR A 120 14.83 -23.78 -6.59
N TYR A 121 14.76 -22.67 -7.30
CA TYR A 121 13.78 -21.63 -7.04
C TYR A 121 12.35 -22.03 -7.43
N VAL A 122 12.16 -22.76 -8.55
CA VAL A 122 10.82 -23.20 -8.92
C VAL A 122 10.29 -24.30 -7.97
N LYS A 123 11.13 -25.20 -7.48
CA LYS A 123 10.73 -26.17 -6.44
C LYS A 123 10.22 -25.44 -5.20
N ARG A 124 10.95 -24.43 -4.71
CA ARG A 124 10.52 -23.59 -3.59
C ARG A 124 9.23 -22.83 -3.91
N HIS A 125 9.11 -22.25 -5.10
CA HIS A 125 7.91 -21.53 -5.53
C HIS A 125 6.69 -22.46 -5.53
N LEU A 126 6.80 -23.68 -6.06
CA LEU A 126 5.72 -24.67 -6.04
C LEU A 126 5.37 -25.11 -4.61
N ILE A 127 6.35 -25.32 -3.74
CA ILE A 127 6.11 -25.63 -2.32
C ILE A 127 5.30 -24.49 -1.67
N TYR A 128 5.68 -23.24 -1.92
CA TYR A 128 4.94 -22.09 -1.38
C TYR A 128 3.53 -21.97 -1.95
N LEU A 129 3.31 -22.30 -3.24
CA LEU A 129 1.97 -22.38 -3.84
C LEU A 129 1.10 -23.43 -3.16
N VAL A 130 1.64 -24.62 -2.92
CA VAL A 130 0.92 -25.72 -2.23
C VAL A 130 0.61 -25.32 -0.78
N LEU A 131 1.58 -24.76 -0.05
CA LEU A 131 1.38 -24.28 1.32
C LEU A 131 0.34 -23.15 1.37
N ALA A 132 0.42 -22.21 0.43
CA ALA A 132 -0.56 -21.13 0.30
C ALA A 132 -1.97 -21.68 0.06
N ALA A 133 -2.11 -22.63 -0.85
CA ALA A 133 -3.39 -23.30 -1.12
C ALA A 133 -3.90 -24.06 0.12
N ALA A 134 -3.03 -24.83 0.79
CA ALA A 134 -3.37 -25.58 1.99
C ALA A 134 -3.88 -24.69 3.14
N VAL A 135 -3.27 -23.50 3.30
CA VAL A 135 -3.73 -22.51 4.29
C VAL A 135 -5.00 -21.81 3.81
N THR A 136 -5.06 -21.38 2.56
CA THR A 136 -6.13 -20.49 2.05
C THR A 136 -7.46 -21.23 1.87
N VAL A 137 -7.44 -22.46 1.32
CA VAL A 137 -8.66 -23.21 0.98
C VAL A 137 -9.58 -23.42 2.19
N PRO A 138 -9.10 -23.86 3.39
CA PRO A 138 -9.96 -24.01 4.57
C PRO A 138 -10.66 -22.69 4.97
N PHE A 139 -9.96 -21.56 4.88
CA PHE A 139 -10.54 -20.24 5.19
C PHE A 139 -11.60 -19.83 4.17
N VAL A 140 -11.35 -20.03 2.88
CA VAL A 140 -12.35 -19.77 1.82
C VAL A 140 -13.63 -20.57 2.07
N TRP A 141 -13.50 -21.82 2.53
CA TRP A 141 -14.66 -22.69 2.76
C TRP A 141 -15.35 -22.44 4.11
N LYS A 142 -14.65 -22.08 5.17
CA LYS A 142 -15.19 -22.02 6.53
C LYS A 142 -15.43 -20.59 7.06
N ALA A 143 -14.60 -19.62 6.65
CA ALA A 143 -14.64 -18.28 7.24
C ALA A 143 -15.91 -17.52 6.84
N ARG A 144 -16.56 -16.95 7.85
CA ARG A 144 -17.71 -16.04 7.69
C ARG A 144 -17.24 -14.59 7.61
N PRO A 145 -18.02 -13.65 7.07
CA PRO A 145 -17.62 -12.24 6.94
C PRO A 145 -17.16 -11.59 8.26
N TRP A 146 -17.78 -11.92 9.39
CA TRP A 146 -17.41 -11.36 10.69
C TRP A 146 -16.01 -11.81 11.15
N PHE A 147 -15.54 -13.01 10.74
CA PHE A 147 -14.22 -13.52 11.07
C PHE A 147 -13.11 -12.58 10.56
N TRP A 148 -13.27 -12.03 9.37
CA TRP A 148 -12.26 -11.15 8.76
C TRP A 148 -12.11 -9.82 9.50
N ARG A 149 -13.13 -9.37 10.24
CA ARG A 149 -13.04 -8.19 11.11
C ARG A 149 -12.11 -8.45 12.29
N PHE A 150 -12.29 -9.59 12.96
CA PHE A 150 -11.40 -10.02 14.06
C PHE A 150 -9.99 -10.28 13.54
N PHE A 151 -9.89 -11.02 12.42
CA PHE A 151 -8.61 -11.34 11.78
C PHE A 151 -7.81 -10.09 11.40
N GLY A 152 -8.47 -9.03 10.93
CA GLY A 152 -7.83 -7.75 10.62
C GLY A 152 -7.14 -7.13 11.84
N VAL A 153 -7.81 -7.09 12.99
CA VAL A 153 -7.23 -6.55 14.23
C VAL A 153 -6.10 -7.43 14.75
N ALA A 154 -6.29 -8.76 14.74
CA ALA A 154 -5.28 -9.71 15.18
C ALA A 154 -4.02 -9.64 14.29
N SER A 155 -4.19 -9.60 12.96
CA SER A 155 -3.07 -9.48 12.03
C SER A 155 -2.34 -8.14 12.15
N TYR A 156 -3.05 -7.06 12.49
CA TYR A 156 -2.44 -5.76 12.76
C TYR A 156 -1.56 -5.81 14.02
N ALA A 157 -2.07 -6.37 15.12
CA ALA A 157 -1.28 -6.54 16.33
C ALA A 157 -0.05 -7.43 16.10
N ILE A 158 -0.23 -8.55 15.39
CA ILE A 158 0.88 -9.43 15.01
C ILE A 158 1.90 -8.70 14.14
N SER A 159 1.46 -7.91 13.16
CA SER A 159 2.39 -7.16 12.29
C SER A 159 3.20 -6.14 13.06
N VAL A 160 2.60 -5.44 14.03
CA VAL A 160 3.32 -4.50 14.91
C VAL A 160 4.41 -5.22 15.72
N VAL A 161 4.08 -6.37 16.34
CA VAL A 161 5.04 -7.18 17.09
C VAL A 161 6.17 -7.66 16.17
N LEU A 162 5.86 -8.16 14.97
CA LEU A 162 6.86 -8.64 14.02
C LEU A 162 7.73 -7.52 13.46
N LEU A 163 7.17 -6.31 13.22
CA LEU A 163 7.95 -5.13 12.80
C LEU A 163 8.90 -4.67 13.90
N LEU A 164 8.49 -4.69 15.16
CA LEU A 164 9.38 -4.41 16.28
C LEU A 164 10.46 -5.49 16.43
N LEU A 165 10.09 -6.76 16.24
CA LEU A 165 11.01 -7.87 16.32
C LEU A 165 12.08 -7.80 15.21
N VAL A 166 11.70 -7.44 13.97
CA VAL A 166 12.66 -7.34 12.87
C VAL A 166 13.70 -6.25 13.09
N LEU A 167 13.38 -5.20 13.85
CA LEU A 167 14.35 -4.17 14.21
C LEU A 167 15.43 -4.69 15.16
N ILE A 168 15.12 -5.76 15.93
CA ILE A 168 16.06 -6.35 16.94
C ILE A 168 16.85 -7.50 16.33
N ILE A 169 16.19 -8.43 15.62
CA ILE A 169 16.77 -9.68 15.13
C ILE A 169 16.76 -9.82 13.60
N GLY A 170 16.36 -8.78 12.88
CA GLY A 170 16.23 -8.82 11.42
C GLY A 170 17.57 -9.03 10.73
N SER A 171 17.55 -9.70 9.58
CA SER A 171 18.69 -9.89 8.70
C SER A 171 18.60 -9.00 7.46
N SER A 172 19.75 -8.45 7.07
CA SER A 172 19.91 -7.71 5.82
C SER A 172 20.63 -8.59 4.80
N TYR A 173 19.93 -9.15 3.83
CA TYR A 173 20.54 -9.89 2.71
C TYR A 173 21.41 -8.97 1.83
N GLY A 174 22.52 -8.47 2.36
CA GLY A 174 23.48 -7.63 1.63
C GLY A 174 22.98 -6.23 1.23
N SER A 175 21.74 -5.85 1.57
CA SER A 175 21.11 -4.59 1.15
C SER A 175 21.24 -3.45 2.18
N GLY A 176 21.88 -3.69 3.33
CA GLY A 176 22.00 -2.73 4.43
C GLY A 176 20.70 -2.45 5.20
N ALA A 177 19.57 -3.04 4.78
CA ALA A 177 18.26 -2.82 5.38
C ALA A 177 17.72 -4.12 5.99
N THR A 178 17.43 -4.10 7.28
CA THR A 178 16.92 -5.25 8.04
C THR A 178 15.41 -5.38 7.79
N ARG A 179 14.99 -6.32 6.93
CA ARG A 179 13.59 -6.44 6.49
C ARG A 179 13.01 -7.83 6.66
N TRP A 180 13.87 -8.82 6.96
CA TRP A 180 13.49 -10.23 6.95
C TRP A 180 13.77 -10.88 8.29
N ILE A 181 12.83 -11.67 8.77
CA ILE A 181 13.03 -12.59 9.90
C ILE A 181 13.25 -13.98 9.30
N GLN A 182 14.41 -14.56 9.58
CA GLN A 182 14.72 -15.92 9.17
C GLN A 182 14.28 -16.92 10.23
N LEU A 183 13.38 -17.83 9.86
CA LEU A 183 12.94 -18.96 10.68
C LEU A 183 13.34 -20.28 9.98
N GLY A 184 14.61 -20.62 10.06
CA GLY A 184 15.16 -21.77 9.34
C GLY A 184 15.09 -21.57 7.81
N PRO A 185 14.41 -22.46 7.06
CA PRO A 185 14.30 -22.38 5.60
C PRO A 185 13.30 -21.30 5.12
N ILE A 186 12.50 -20.74 6.04
CA ILE A 186 11.44 -19.80 5.72
C ILE A 186 11.88 -18.40 6.14
N SER A 187 11.79 -17.45 5.22
CA SER A 187 11.98 -16.02 5.49
C SER A 187 10.64 -15.30 5.52
N ILE A 188 10.35 -14.59 6.61
CA ILE A 188 9.11 -13.80 6.76
C ILE A 188 9.45 -12.33 6.63
N GLN A 189 8.68 -11.61 5.80
CA GLN A 189 8.75 -10.16 5.71
C GLN A 189 7.54 -9.56 6.43
N PRO A 190 7.73 -8.95 7.62
CA PRO A 190 6.62 -8.43 8.44
C PRO A 190 5.80 -7.37 7.73
N SER A 191 6.42 -6.53 6.91
CA SER A 191 5.74 -5.47 6.15
C SER A 191 4.70 -6.00 5.14
N GLU A 192 4.81 -7.26 4.66
CA GLU A 192 3.79 -7.86 3.81
C GLU A 192 2.50 -8.16 4.60
N ILE A 193 2.65 -8.68 5.82
CA ILE A 193 1.51 -8.90 6.73
C ILE A 193 0.87 -7.55 7.09
N ALA A 194 1.69 -6.54 7.35
CA ALA A 194 1.23 -5.21 7.72
C ALA A 194 0.40 -4.55 6.61
N LYS A 195 0.75 -4.73 5.33
CA LYS A 195 -0.02 -4.21 4.20
C LYS A 195 -1.47 -4.74 4.21
N MET A 196 -1.64 -6.05 4.36
CA MET A 196 -2.96 -6.68 4.46
C MET A 196 -3.72 -6.20 5.71
N ALA A 197 -3.05 -6.17 6.86
CA ALA A 197 -3.63 -5.79 8.13
C ALA A 197 -4.13 -4.33 8.14
N VAL A 198 -3.38 -3.42 7.58
CA VAL A 198 -3.75 -2.00 7.40
C VAL A 198 -5.05 -1.86 6.61
N ILE A 199 -5.17 -2.58 5.48
CA ILE A 199 -6.38 -2.57 4.66
C ILE A 199 -7.60 -3.00 5.48
N LEU A 200 -7.49 -4.14 6.17
CA LEU A 200 -8.59 -4.72 6.94
C LEU A 200 -8.96 -3.82 8.14
N CYS A 201 -7.98 -3.22 8.84
CA CYS A 201 -8.24 -2.32 9.94
C CYS A 201 -8.89 -1.00 9.50
N ILE A 202 -8.42 -0.40 8.41
CA ILE A 202 -9.04 0.81 7.86
C ILE A 202 -10.48 0.48 7.42
N ALA A 203 -10.70 -0.64 6.72
CA ALA A 203 -12.02 -1.08 6.32
C ALA A 203 -12.95 -1.28 7.53
N LEU A 204 -12.44 -1.83 8.65
CA LEU A 204 -13.20 -2.03 9.88
C LEU A 204 -13.61 -0.70 10.51
N VAL A 205 -12.66 0.23 10.69
CA VAL A 205 -12.93 1.51 11.34
C VAL A 205 -13.88 2.36 10.50
N MET A 206 -13.62 2.48 9.20
CA MET A 206 -14.44 3.31 8.31
C MET A 206 -15.83 2.72 8.07
N SER A 207 -15.96 1.40 7.98
CA SER A 207 -17.29 0.77 7.84
C SER A 207 -18.15 0.92 9.10
N LYS A 208 -17.53 0.89 10.28
CA LYS A 208 -18.22 1.07 11.57
C LYS A 208 -18.75 2.50 11.75
N HIS A 209 -18.02 3.50 11.26
CA HIS A 209 -18.33 4.92 11.42
C HIS A 209 -18.77 5.57 10.08
N GLU A 210 -19.35 4.77 9.18
CA GLU A 210 -19.77 5.26 7.85
C GLU A 210 -20.72 6.46 7.92
N ARG A 211 -21.68 6.42 8.86
CA ARG A 211 -22.67 7.50 9.04
C ARG A 211 -22.01 8.82 9.49
N GLU A 212 -21.01 8.72 10.38
CA GLU A 212 -20.26 9.89 10.87
C GLU A 212 -19.35 10.47 9.77
N ILE A 213 -18.76 9.61 8.95
CA ILE A 213 -17.90 10.03 7.83
C ILE A 213 -18.73 10.71 6.73
N GLN A 214 -19.92 10.19 6.43
CA GLN A 214 -20.80 10.74 5.39
C GLN A 214 -21.55 11.98 5.84
N ASN A 215 -21.69 12.21 7.15
CA ASN A 215 -22.37 13.38 7.68
C ASN A 215 -21.50 14.63 7.55
N ARG A 216 -21.71 15.38 6.45
CA ARG A 216 -20.97 16.60 6.14
C ARG A 216 -21.17 17.75 7.15
N GLN A 217 -22.22 17.69 7.95
CA GLN A 217 -22.51 18.71 8.97
C GLN A 217 -21.68 18.51 10.25
N LYS A 218 -21.18 17.30 10.53
CA LYS A 218 -20.37 16.99 11.71
C LYS A 218 -18.89 16.90 11.36
N PHE A 219 -18.19 18.04 11.35
CA PHE A 219 -16.75 18.11 11.10
C PHE A 219 -15.94 17.11 11.96
N ARG A 220 -16.25 16.99 13.26
CA ARG A 220 -15.53 16.10 14.17
C ARG A 220 -15.60 14.63 13.76
N GLY A 221 -16.78 14.15 13.37
CA GLY A 221 -16.94 12.76 12.93
C GLY A 221 -16.17 12.47 11.63
N GLN A 222 -16.28 13.39 10.67
CA GLN A 222 -15.57 13.32 9.40
C GLN A 222 -14.04 13.37 9.57
N PHE A 223 -13.54 14.26 10.42
CA PHE A 223 -12.12 14.39 10.68
C PHE A 223 -11.56 13.20 11.46
N VAL A 224 -12.21 12.81 12.58
CA VAL A 224 -11.71 11.74 13.44
C VAL A 224 -11.76 10.39 12.74
N TYR A 225 -12.89 10.00 12.17
CA TYR A 225 -13.07 8.67 11.60
C TYR A 225 -12.73 8.58 10.11
N GLY A 226 -12.83 9.69 9.37
CA GLY A 226 -12.50 9.73 7.95
C GLY A 226 -11.03 10.04 7.67
N VAL A 227 -10.32 10.73 8.59
CA VAL A 227 -8.93 11.15 8.37
C VAL A 227 -8.00 10.65 9.47
N LEU A 228 -8.23 11.06 10.73
CA LEU A 228 -7.27 10.82 11.81
C LEU A 228 -7.10 9.33 12.12
N SER A 229 -8.19 8.57 12.24
CA SER A 229 -8.12 7.14 12.56
C SER A 229 -7.45 6.32 11.46
N PRO A 230 -7.81 6.44 10.16
CA PRO A 230 -7.08 5.76 9.10
C PRO A 230 -5.60 6.17 9.04
N MET A 231 -5.31 7.47 9.16
CA MET A 231 -3.93 7.95 9.19
C MET A 231 -3.14 7.40 10.38
N ALA A 232 -3.73 7.29 11.56
CA ALA A 232 -3.08 6.68 12.71
C ALA A 232 -2.76 5.21 12.44
N ILE A 233 -3.68 4.45 11.80
CA ILE A 233 -3.47 3.03 11.49
C ILE A 233 -2.30 2.85 10.51
N PHE A 234 -2.35 3.47 9.33
CA PHE A 234 -1.27 3.25 8.35
C PHE A 234 -0.02 4.07 8.66
N GLY A 235 -0.15 5.25 9.25
CA GLY A 235 0.97 6.11 9.62
C GLY A 235 1.85 5.49 10.70
N PHE A 236 1.26 4.82 11.69
CA PHE A 236 2.02 4.10 12.71
C PHE A 236 2.83 2.94 12.11
N ILE A 237 2.24 2.17 11.20
CA ILE A 237 2.98 1.12 10.46
C ILE A 237 4.06 1.73 9.57
N CYS A 238 3.77 2.82 8.84
CA CYS A 238 4.78 3.52 8.04
C CYS A 238 5.96 3.98 8.91
N LEU A 239 5.69 4.50 10.10
CA LEU A 239 6.73 4.91 11.05
C LEU A 239 7.65 3.74 11.43
N LEU A 240 7.09 2.56 11.73
CA LEU A 240 7.89 1.36 12.03
C LEU A 240 8.73 0.92 10.81
N VAL A 241 8.14 0.96 9.61
CA VAL A 241 8.80 0.57 8.36
C VAL A 241 9.89 1.57 7.93
N VAL A 242 9.82 2.85 8.38
CA VAL A 242 10.92 3.83 8.21
C VAL A 242 12.19 3.33 8.87
N PHE A 243 12.10 2.80 10.09
CA PHE A 243 13.27 2.25 10.81
C PHE A 243 13.87 0.99 10.16
N GLU A 244 13.08 0.27 9.34
CA GLU A 244 13.58 -0.84 8.51
C GLU A 244 14.33 -0.38 7.23
N HIS A 245 14.40 0.93 6.95
CA HIS A 245 14.90 1.52 5.70
C HIS A 245 14.20 0.95 4.45
N HIS A 246 12.88 0.69 4.54
CA HIS A 246 12.09 0.06 3.49
C HIS A 246 11.17 1.06 2.78
N LEU A 247 11.75 1.94 1.94
CA LEU A 247 11.02 3.00 1.21
C LEU A 247 9.85 2.47 0.38
N SER A 248 10.04 1.34 -0.32
CA SER A 248 8.97 0.72 -1.13
C SER A 248 7.75 0.33 -0.30
N GLY A 249 8.00 -0.22 0.90
CA GLY A 249 6.94 -0.57 1.83
C GLY A 249 6.14 0.65 2.27
N ILE A 250 6.82 1.75 2.60
CA ILE A 250 6.19 3.00 3.02
C ILE A 250 5.30 3.57 1.89
N ILE A 251 5.83 3.61 0.65
CA ILE A 251 5.09 4.11 -0.51
C ILE A 251 3.80 3.30 -0.73
N ILE A 252 3.91 1.96 -0.73
CA ILE A 252 2.74 1.10 -0.96
C ILE A 252 1.73 1.24 0.17
N ILE A 253 2.16 1.19 1.45
CA ILE A 253 1.26 1.30 2.61
C ILE A 253 0.58 2.66 2.63
N GLY A 254 1.32 3.74 2.36
CA GLY A 254 0.78 5.09 2.30
C GLY A 254 -0.26 5.25 1.18
N LEU A 255 0.07 4.83 -0.05
CA LEU A 255 -0.86 4.87 -1.18
C LEU A 255 -2.11 4.02 -0.93
N MET A 256 -1.95 2.80 -0.38
CA MET A 256 -3.08 1.94 -0.01
C MET A 256 -3.96 2.59 1.06
N GLY A 257 -3.35 3.20 2.09
CA GLY A 257 -4.07 3.93 3.12
C GLY A 257 -4.93 5.05 2.54
N LEU A 258 -4.35 5.88 1.67
CA LEU A 258 -5.06 6.96 0.97
C LEU A 258 -6.21 6.44 0.09
N VAL A 259 -5.96 5.36 -0.67
CA VAL A 259 -7.01 4.77 -1.52
C VAL A 259 -8.14 4.17 -0.67
N CYS A 260 -7.83 3.49 0.44
CA CYS A 260 -8.84 2.99 1.38
C CYS A 260 -9.67 4.14 1.99
N MET A 261 -9.04 5.28 2.33
CA MET A 261 -9.76 6.47 2.79
C MET A 261 -10.69 7.03 1.72
N TYR A 262 -10.26 7.06 0.45
CA TYR A 262 -11.09 7.50 -0.66
C TYR A 262 -12.33 6.62 -0.85
N ILE A 263 -12.14 5.29 -0.86
CA ILE A 263 -13.23 4.30 -0.97
C ILE A 263 -14.15 4.35 0.25
N GLY A 264 -13.61 4.61 1.44
CA GLY A 264 -14.34 4.75 2.68
C GLY A 264 -15.25 5.98 2.74
N GLY A 265 -15.08 6.93 1.81
CA GLY A 265 -15.93 8.11 1.68
C GLY A 265 -15.38 9.36 2.35
N THR A 266 -14.08 9.43 2.60
CA THR A 266 -13.41 10.65 3.08
C THR A 266 -13.61 11.79 2.09
N ASP A 267 -13.94 12.98 2.58
CA ASP A 267 -14.18 14.17 1.74
C ASP A 267 -12.92 14.55 0.95
N LYS A 268 -13.10 14.85 -0.33
CA LYS A 268 -12.01 15.19 -1.28
C LYS A 268 -11.15 16.37 -0.83
N LYS A 269 -11.68 17.29 -0.02
CA LYS A 269 -10.91 18.43 0.51
C LYS A 269 -9.71 18.00 1.37
N TRP A 270 -9.82 16.86 2.08
CA TRP A 270 -8.75 16.34 2.91
C TRP A 270 -7.58 15.80 2.09
N PHE A 271 -7.84 15.23 0.91
CA PHE A 271 -6.79 14.72 0.02
C PHE A 271 -5.84 15.81 -0.46
N ARG A 272 -6.29 17.05 -0.56
CA ARG A 272 -5.40 18.18 -0.87
C ARG A 272 -4.36 18.39 0.23
N TRP A 273 -4.79 18.37 1.49
CA TRP A 273 -3.89 18.51 2.62
C TRP A 273 -2.98 17.32 2.80
N LEU A 274 -3.51 16.10 2.59
CA LEU A 274 -2.73 14.87 2.59
C LEU A 274 -1.68 14.85 1.48
N PHE A 275 -2.00 15.35 0.30
CA PHE A 275 -1.06 15.50 -0.79
C PHE A 275 0.08 16.46 -0.45
N ILE A 276 -0.23 17.64 0.13
CA ILE A 276 0.78 18.60 0.60
C ILE A 276 1.66 17.97 1.68
N ALA A 277 1.05 17.26 2.65
CA ALA A 277 1.78 16.57 3.69
C ALA A 277 2.66 15.44 3.12
N GLY A 278 2.17 14.72 2.10
CA GLY A 278 2.94 13.70 1.38
C GLY A 278 4.17 14.28 0.67
N ILE A 279 4.02 15.41 -0.03
CA ILE A 279 5.17 16.11 -0.64
C ILE A 279 6.17 16.53 0.43
N ALA A 280 5.71 17.13 1.53
CA ALA A 280 6.58 17.51 2.63
C ALA A 280 7.35 16.30 3.21
N ALA A 281 6.68 15.17 3.39
CA ALA A 281 7.30 13.93 3.85
C ALA A 281 8.38 13.44 2.86
N VAL A 282 8.14 13.48 1.56
CA VAL A 282 9.13 13.12 0.53
C VAL A 282 10.34 14.05 0.61
N VAL A 283 10.14 15.36 0.73
CA VAL A 283 11.26 16.34 0.88
C VAL A 283 12.08 16.03 2.13
N VAL A 284 11.43 15.71 3.25
CA VAL A 284 12.14 15.33 4.49
C VAL A 284 12.94 14.04 4.28
N VAL A 285 12.36 13.01 3.66
CA VAL A 285 13.09 11.75 3.37
C VAL A 285 14.30 12.01 2.48
N LEU A 286 14.18 12.85 1.47
CA LEU A 286 15.30 13.21 0.58
C LEU A 286 16.39 14.00 1.31
N ALA A 287 16.01 14.84 2.27
CA ALA A 287 16.98 15.62 3.05
C ALA A 287 17.84 14.75 3.99
N PHE A 288 17.33 13.58 4.42
CA PHE A 288 17.99 12.74 5.42
C PHE A 288 18.43 11.35 4.91
N SER A 289 18.13 11.00 3.66
CA SER A 289 18.44 9.66 3.11
C SER A 289 19.29 9.75 1.84
N GLU A 290 20.58 9.58 1.98
CA GLU A 290 21.54 9.47 0.86
C GLU A 290 21.11 8.37 -0.14
N TYR A 291 20.58 7.26 0.36
CA TYR A 291 20.10 6.17 -0.46
C TYR A 291 18.90 6.58 -1.35
N ALA A 292 17.97 7.38 -0.84
CA ALA A 292 16.85 7.88 -1.63
C ALA A 292 17.32 8.89 -2.69
N VAL A 293 18.24 9.78 -2.31
CA VAL A 293 18.87 10.73 -3.24
C VAL A 293 19.61 10.00 -4.35
N LEU A 294 20.44 8.99 -4.03
CA LEU A 294 21.16 8.20 -5.03
C LEU A 294 20.21 7.55 -6.05
N ARG A 295 19.07 7.01 -5.63
CA ARG A 295 18.09 6.39 -6.53
C ARG A 295 17.44 7.40 -7.47
N ILE A 296 17.08 8.57 -6.95
CA ILE A 296 16.48 9.63 -7.79
C ILE A 296 17.51 10.21 -8.75
N THR A 297 18.72 10.47 -8.29
CA THR A 297 19.80 10.99 -9.17
C THR A 297 20.15 9.99 -10.27
N THR A 298 20.26 8.70 -9.93
CA THR A 298 20.51 7.64 -10.93
C THR A 298 19.37 7.58 -11.95
N TRP A 299 18.11 7.64 -11.49
CA TRP A 299 16.94 7.65 -12.38
C TRP A 299 16.96 8.84 -13.35
N ILE A 300 17.21 10.06 -12.84
CA ILE A 300 17.34 11.28 -13.65
C ILE A 300 18.51 11.14 -14.67
N GLN A 301 19.64 10.61 -14.22
CA GLN A 301 20.81 10.42 -15.07
C GLN A 301 20.54 9.44 -16.22
N ILE A 302 19.79 8.36 -15.99
CA ILE A 302 19.38 7.41 -17.04
C ILE A 302 18.41 8.10 -18.01
N GLU A 303 17.38 8.78 -17.49
CA GLU A 303 16.33 9.40 -18.30
C GLU A 303 16.89 10.47 -19.25
N PHE A 304 17.81 11.31 -18.76
CA PHE A 304 18.42 12.38 -19.53
C PHE A 304 19.76 12.01 -20.18
N ASN A 305 20.13 10.72 -20.20
CA ASN A 305 21.39 10.21 -20.76
C ASN A 305 22.63 11.05 -20.34
N SER A 306 22.72 11.31 -19.04
CA SER A 306 23.73 12.21 -18.48
C SER A 306 25.15 11.67 -18.69
N PRO A 307 26.15 12.53 -19.04
CA PRO A 307 27.54 12.11 -19.15
C PRO A 307 28.15 11.63 -17.81
N ASN A 308 27.53 11.98 -16.69
CA ASN A 308 27.94 11.58 -15.34
C ASN A 308 27.30 10.24 -14.89
N LEU A 309 26.58 9.56 -15.78
CA LEU A 309 25.97 8.26 -15.49
C LEU A 309 27.08 7.23 -15.20
N ASN A 310 26.96 6.52 -14.08
CA ASN A 310 27.79 5.35 -13.80
C ASN A 310 27.09 4.06 -14.29
N PRO A 311 27.34 3.60 -15.52
CA PRO A 311 26.62 2.48 -16.11
C PRO A 311 26.97 1.14 -15.46
N LEU A 312 28.14 1.02 -14.81
CA LEU A 312 28.60 -0.20 -14.13
C LEU A 312 28.28 -0.21 -12.63
N GLY A 313 27.71 0.89 -12.10
CA GLY A 313 27.37 1.05 -10.70
C GLY A 313 25.85 0.98 -10.44
N SER A 314 25.31 2.04 -9.83
CA SER A 314 23.91 2.13 -9.43
C SER A 314 22.89 2.03 -10.57
N ALA A 315 23.29 2.36 -11.81
CA ALA A 315 22.43 2.30 -12.99
C ALA A 315 22.41 0.92 -13.65
N TRP A 316 23.38 0.03 -13.35
CA TRP A 316 23.56 -1.24 -14.06
C TRP A 316 22.31 -2.07 -14.19
N GLN A 317 21.64 -2.36 -13.08
CA GLN A 317 20.44 -3.21 -13.05
C GLN A 317 19.31 -2.65 -13.92
N THR A 318 19.09 -1.33 -13.85
CA THR A 318 18.03 -0.66 -14.63
C THR A 318 18.37 -0.67 -16.12
N LEU A 319 19.61 -0.37 -16.50
CA LEU A 319 20.06 -0.38 -17.89
C LEU A 319 19.94 -1.79 -18.51
N GLN A 320 20.37 -2.83 -17.80
CA GLN A 320 20.24 -4.20 -18.29
C GLN A 320 18.77 -4.64 -18.35
N GLY A 321 17.91 -4.17 -17.43
CA GLY A 321 16.47 -4.37 -17.52
C GLY A 321 15.84 -3.73 -18.75
N LEU A 322 16.23 -2.50 -19.09
CA LEU A 322 15.79 -1.81 -20.31
C LEU A 322 16.30 -2.51 -21.58
N ASN A 323 17.55 -2.99 -21.58
CA ASN A 323 18.12 -3.79 -22.66
C ASN A 323 17.32 -5.09 -22.86
N ALA A 324 16.91 -5.77 -21.77
CA ALA A 324 16.06 -6.95 -21.82
C ALA A 324 14.73 -6.63 -22.52
N ILE A 325 14.04 -5.57 -22.08
CA ILE A 325 12.76 -5.14 -22.68
C ILE A 325 12.92 -4.82 -24.17
N GLY A 326 13.94 -4.03 -24.52
CA GLY A 326 14.19 -3.61 -25.90
C GLY A 326 14.58 -4.76 -26.83
N SER A 327 15.29 -5.77 -26.29
CA SER A 327 15.76 -6.91 -27.08
C SER A 327 14.67 -7.95 -27.37
N GLY A 328 13.54 -7.93 -26.62
CA GLY A 328 12.46 -8.89 -26.80
C GLY A 328 11.62 -8.66 -28.07
N GLY A 329 11.55 -7.44 -28.58
CA GLY A 329 10.75 -7.11 -29.77
C GLY A 329 9.28 -7.48 -29.59
N PHE A 330 8.62 -7.86 -30.69
CA PHE A 330 7.16 -8.12 -30.66
C PHE A 330 6.82 -9.53 -30.12
N PHE A 331 7.55 -10.56 -30.54
CA PHE A 331 7.26 -11.96 -30.17
C PHE A 331 8.24 -12.56 -29.14
N GLY A 332 9.27 -11.83 -28.74
CA GLY A 332 10.29 -12.33 -27.84
C GLY A 332 11.37 -13.19 -28.53
N ARG A 333 12.36 -13.59 -27.74
CA ARG A 333 13.44 -14.48 -28.15
C ARG A 333 13.12 -15.96 -27.96
N GLY A 334 11.94 -16.27 -27.43
CA GLY A 334 11.50 -17.61 -27.04
C GLY A 334 11.73 -17.89 -25.56
N LEU A 335 10.85 -18.68 -24.98
CA LEU A 335 10.89 -19.08 -23.57
C LEU A 335 12.24 -19.78 -23.26
N GLY A 336 12.90 -19.38 -22.19
CA GLY A 336 14.19 -19.92 -21.80
C GLY A 336 15.39 -19.28 -22.50
N ASN A 337 15.22 -18.39 -23.48
CA ASN A 337 16.28 -17.84 -24.33
C ASN A 337 16.68 -16.40 -23.96
N SER A 338 16.33 -15.91 -22.74
CA SER A 338 16.83 -14.63 -22.26
C SER A 338 18.36 -14.65 -22.15
N GLN A 339 19.01 -13.60 -22.66
CA GLN A 339 20.44 -13.37 -22.48
C GLN A 339 20.72 -12.65 -21.16
N GLN A 340 19.81 -11.78 -20.75
CA GLN A 340 20.01 -10.94 -19.58
C GLN A 340 19.97 -11.72 -18.24
N LYS A 341 19.40 -12.92 -18.21
CA LYS A 341 19.42 -13.80 -17.03
C LYS A 341 20.78 -14.44 -16.74
N TYR A 342 21.77 -14.36 -17.67
CA TYR A 342 23.13 -14.88 -17.47
C TYR A 342 24.01 -13.92 -16.67
N GLY A 343 23.47 -13.31 -15.61
CA GLY A 343 24.22 -12.46 -14.67
C GLY A 343 24.22 -10.97 -15.02
N TYR A 344 23.64 -10.57 -16.15
CA TYR A 344 23.52 -9.14 -16.50
C TYR A 344 22.47 -8.45 -15.64
N VAL A 345 21.28 -9.04 -15.46
CA VAL A 345 20.30 -8.56 -14.50
C VAL A 345 20.54 -9.26 -13.15
N SER A 346 20.75 -8.47 -12.11
CA SER A 346 20.96 -8.98 -10.76
C SER A 346 19.65 -9.56 -10.20
N GLN A 347 19.63 -10.85 -9.84
CA GLN A 347 18.48 -11.56 -9.29
C GLN A 347 17.18 -11.36 -10.12
N PRO A 348 17.17 -11.77 -11.39
CA PRO A 348 16.06 -11.51 -12.31
C PRO A 348 14.73 -12.13 -11.86
N GLN A 349 14.77 -13.15 -10.99
CA GLN A 349 13.61 -13.83 -10.43
C GLN A 349 12.85 -13.00 -9.36
N ASN A 350 13.37 -11.86 -8.93
CA ASN A 350 12.76 -11.02 -7.89
C ASN A 350 11.95 -9.86 -8.52
N ASP A 351 12.45 -8.64 -8.41
CA ASP A 351 11.75 -7.41 -8.81
C ASP A 351 11.86 -7.10 -10.31
N PHE A 352 12.82 -7.70 -11.03
CA PHE A 352 13.00 -7.52 -12.48
C PHE A 352 12.46 -8.67 -13.33
N ILE A 353 11.60 -9.55 -12.78
CA ILE A 353 11.06 -10.70 -13.53
C ILE A 353 10.27 -10.26 -14.77
N PHE A 354 9.60 -9.09 -14.74
CA PHE A 354 8.86 -8.56 -15.87
C PHE A 354 9.75 -8.24 -17.06
N THR A 355 11.03 -7.84 -16.85
CA THR A 355 11.97 -7.60 -17.95
C THR A 355 12.32 -8.89 -18.68
N ILE A 356 12.45 -10.01 -17.95
CA ILE A 356 12.70 -11.33 -18.55
C ILE A 356 11.46 -11.80 -19.34
N ILE A 357 10.25 -11.54 -18.83
CA ILE A 357 9.01 -11.80 -19.58
C ILE A 357 9.01 -11.04 -20.90
N CYS A 358 9.39 -9.75 -20.88
CA CYS A 358 9.50 -8.94 -22.09
C CYS A 358 10.57 -9.47 -23.05
N GLU A 359 11.72 -9.92 -22.56
CA GLU A 359 12.78 -10.46 -23.40
C GLU A 359 12.40 -11.80 -24.03
N GLU A 360 11.85 -12.72 -23.25
CA GLU A 360 11.54 -14.08 -23.71
C GLU A 360 10.24 -14.16 -24.53
N LEU A 361 9.19 -13.44 -24.13
CA LEU A 361 7.86 -13.50 -24.75
C LEU A 361 7.49 -12.24 -25.52
N GLY A 362 8.34 -11.23 -25.52
CA GLY A 362 8.16 -9.99 -26.26
C GLY A 362 6.99 -9.14 -25.76
N PHE A 363 6.58 -8.21 -26.60
CA PHE A 363 5.43 -7.33 -26.34
C PHE A 363 4.13 -8.13 -26.09
N VAL A 364 3.93 -9.24 -26.83
CA VAL A 364 2.74 -10.09 -26.68
C VAL A 364 2.67 -10.71 -25.28
N GLY A 365 3.79 -11.22 -24.76
CA GLY A 365 3.85 -11.77 -23.40
C GLY A 365 3.64 -10.71 -22.33
N ALA A 366 4.27 -9.54 -22.48
CA ALA A 366 4.05 -8.41 -21.58
C ALA A 366 2.58 -7.97 -21.56
N LEU A 367 1.97 -7.83 -22.73
CA LEU A 367 0.55 -7.47 -22.86
C LEU A 367 -0.37 -8.52 -22.23
N ALA A 368 -0.07 -9.82 -22.42
CA ALA A 368 -0.86 -10.90 -21.81
C ALA A 368 -0.84 -10.83 -20.29
N VAL A 369 0.33 -10.55 -19.68
CA VAL A 369 0.46 -10.34 -18.22
C VAL A 369 -0.36 -9.14 -17.77
N ILE A 370 -0.24 -8.00 -18.44
CA ILE A 370 -0.99 -6.78 -18.11
C ILE A 370 -2.51 -7.02 -18.22
N LEU A 371 -2.95 -7.72 -19.26
CA LEU A 371 -4.37 -8.07 -19.44
C LEU A 371 -4.88 -9.01 -18.33
N LEU A 372 -4.10 -10.02 -17.93
CA LEU A 372 -4.47 -10.91 -16.82
C LEU A 372 -4.63 -10.13 -15.51
N PHE A 373 -3.71 -9.22 -15.19
CA PHE A 373 -3.87 -8.34 -14.04
C PHE A 373 -5.08 -7.41 -14.19
N GLY A 374 -5.30 -6.84 -15.37
CA GLY A 374 -6.48 -6.03 -15.67
C GLY A 374 -7.80 -6.78 -15.43
N LEU A 375 -7.87 -8.04 -15.89
CA LEU A 375 -9.02 -8.92 -15.67
C LEU A 375 -9.22 -9.25 -14.18
N LEU A 376 -8.11 -9.51 -13.44
CA LEU A 376 -8.16 -9.74 -11.99
C LEU A 376 -8.77 -8.54 -11.27
N ILE A 377 -8.27 -7.34 -11.57
CA ILE A 377 -8.71 -6.08 -10.94
C ILE A 377 -10.18 -5.82 -11.27
N TRP A 378 -10.54 -5.93 -12.54
CA TRP A 378 -11.92 -5.74 -12.99
C TRP A 378 -12.89 -6.70 -12.29
N ARG A 379 -12.53 -8.01 -12.23
CA ARG A 379 -13.37 -9.00 -11.56
C ARG A 379 -13.44 -8.78 -10.06
N GLY A 380 -12.32 -8.45 -9.44
CA GLY A 380 -12.25 -8.11 -8.02
C GLY A 380 -13.14 -6.90 -7.66
N PHE A 381 -13.15 -5.87 -8.49
CA PHE A 381 -14.05 -4.72 -8.29
C PHE A 381 -15.54 -5.11 -8.40
N ARG A 382 -15.87 -6.04 -9.30
CA ARG A 382 -17.24 -6.58 -9.35
C ARG A 382 -17.63 -7.36 -8.10
N ILE A 383 -16.70 -8.13 -7.52
CA ILE A 383 -16.91 -8.83 -6.25
C ILE A 383 -17.10 -7.79 -5.12
N ALA A 384 -16.25 -6.77 -5.06
CA ALA A 384 -16.34 -5.71 -4.06
C ALA A 384 -17.69 -4.96 -4.10
N ALA A 385 -18.17 -4.66 -5.31
CA ALA A 385 -19.45 -3.97 -5.50
C ALA A 385 -20.68 -4.82 -5.08
N LYS A 386 -20.55 -6.15 -5.09
CA LYS A 386 -21.60 -7.11 -4.67
C LYS A 386 -21.42 -7.62 -3.25
N ALA A 387 -20.42 -7.14 -2.53
CA ALA A 387 -20.09 -7.61 -1.18
C ALA A 387 -21.24 -7.35 -0.20
N PRO A 388 -21.41 -8.22 0.82
CA PRO A 388 -22.59 -8.19 1.70
C PRO A 388 -22.66 -6.94 2.59
N ASP A 389 -21.54 -6.37 2.96
CA ASP A 389 -21.48 -5.19 3.79
C ASP A 389 -20.33 -4.26 3.40
N LYS A 390 -20.32 -3.06 3.97
CA LYS A 390 -19.30 -2.03 3.69
C LYS A 390 -17.89 -2.47 4.03
N PHE A 391 -17.73 -3.20 5.15
CA PHE A 391 -16.42 -3.75 5.54
C PHE A 391 -15.89 -4.71 4.47
N CYS A 392 -16.70 -5.68 4.05
CA CYS A 392 -16.33 -6.66 3.02
C CYS A 392 -16.03 -5.96 1.69
N SER A 393 -16.86 -4.99 1.30
CA SER A 393 -16.64 -4.20 0.09
C SER A 393 -15.28 -3.48 0.13
N MET A 394 -15.00 -2.74 1.20
CA MET A 394 -13.74 -2.01 1.38
C MET A 394 -12.53 -2.95 1.47
N ALA A 395 -12.66 -4.08 2.17
CA ALA A 395 -11.60 -5.08 2.28
C ALA A 395 -11.23 -5.64 0.89
N VAL A 396 -12.23 -6.02 0.08
CA VAL A 396 -11.99 -6.53 -1.28
C VAL A 396 -11.38 -5.46 -2.17
N TYR A 397 -11.95 -4.24 -2.20
CA TYR A 397 -11.34 -3.14 -2.95
C TYR A 397 -9.88 -2.90 -2.55
N GLY A 398 -9.60 -2.82 -1.24
CA GLY A 398 -8.25 -2.57 -0.74
C GLY A 398 -7.26 -3.64 -1.16
N LEU A 399 -7.62 -4.94 -1.01
CA LEU A 399 -6.76 -6.06 -1.38
C LEU A 399 -6.50 -6.12 -2.89
N VAL A 400 -7.52 -5.91 -3.71
CA VAL A 400 -7.38 -5.90 -5.18
C VAL A 400 -6.56 -4.70 -5.65
N ILE A 401 -6.77 -3.52 -5.05
CA ILE A 401 -5.99 -2.33 -5.37
C ILE A 401 -4.53 -2.47 -4.91
N LYS A 402 -4.25 -3.17 -3.82
CA LYS A 402 -2.88 -3.54 -3.43
C LYS A 402 -2.16 -4.24 -4.58
N VAL A 403 -2.79 -5.27 -5.16
CA VAL A 403 -2.23 -6.00 -6.32
C VAL A 403 -2.04 -5.05 -7.50
N ALA A 404 -3.04 -4.22 -7.80
CA ALA A 404 -2.96 -3.24 -8.89
C ALA A 404 -1.79 -2.27 -8.70
N LEU A 405 -1.65 -1.70 -7.51
CA LEU A 405 -0.56 -0.77 -7.18
C LEU A 405 0.82 -1.43 -7.29
N GLN A 406 0.97 -2.65 -6.74
CA GLN A 406 2.24 -3.38 -6.83
C GLN A 406 2.60 -3.69 -8.27
N THR A 407 1.64 -4.12 -9.09
CA THR A 407 1.85 -4.40 -10.52
C THR A 407 2.24 -3.16 -11.29
N VAL A 408 1.47 -2.07 -11.15
CA VAL A 408 1.74 -0.80 -11.85
C VAL A 408 3.10 -0.23 -11.44
N LEU A 409 3.40 -0.23 -10.13
CA LEU A 409 4.67 0.29 -9.64
C LEU A 409 5.86 -0.59 -10.07
N ASN A 410 5.73 -1.92 -10.10
CA ASN A 410 6.78 -2.79 -10.62
C ASN A 410 7.07 -2.50 -12.09
N ILE A 411 6.02 -2.46 -12.94
CA ILE A 411 6.17 -2.16 -14.36
C ILE A 411 6.79 -0.77 -14.55
N ALA A 412 6.34 0.24 -13.82
CA ALA A 412 6.87 1.59 -13.90
C ALA A 412 8.36 1.67 -13.48
N VAL A 413 8.78 0.88 -12.49
CA VAL A 413 10.18 0.77 -12.07
C VAL A 413 11.04 0.15 -13.17
N VAL A 414 10.63 -1.01 -13.69
CA VAL A 414 11.48 -1.74 -14.66
C VAL A 414 11.53 -1.08 -16.03
N THR A 415 10.54 -0.23 -16.36
CA THR A 415 10.54 0.63 -17.55
C THR A 415 11.22 1.99 -17.35
N ASN A 416 11.85 2.20 -16.19
CA ASN A 416 12.46 3.48 -15.78
C ASN A 416 11.49 4.68 -15.77
N SER A 417 10.18 4.46 -15.72
CA SER A 417 9.20 5.55 -15.62
C SER A 417 9.21 6.22 -14.24
N ILE A 418 9.66 5.51 -13.21
CA ILE A 418 9.89 5.99 -11.84
C ILE A 418 11.20 5.44 -11.30
N PRO A 419 11.79 6.08 -10.27
CA PRO A 419 13.03 5.58 -9.66
C PRO A 419 12.91 4.14 -9.19
N ASN A 420 14.00 3.36 -9.32
CA ASN A 420 14.02 1.96 -8.88
C ASN A 420 13.75 1.83 -7.38
N THR A 421 12.71 1.11 -7.00
CA THR A 421 12.26 0.93 -5.61
C THR A 421 12.30 -0.52 -5.14
N GLY A 422 12.53 -1.50 -6.02
CA GLY A 422 12.59 -2.92 -5.65
C GLY A 422 11.24 -3.48 -5.21
N ILE A 423 10.17 -3.19 -5.96
CA ILE A 423 8.82 -3.71 -5.72
C ILE A 423 8.65 -5.02 -6.50
N ALA A 424 8.29 -6.10 -5.81
CA ALA A 424 8.04 -7.40 -6.42
C ALA A 424 6.76 -7.41 -7.26
N LEU A 425 6.77 -8.13 -8.41
CA LEU A 425 5.58 -8.37 -9.22
C LEU A 425 4.71 -9.46 -8.55
N PRO A 426 3.45 -9.20 -8.19
CA PRO A 426 2.58 -10.16 -7.54
C PRO A 426 2.47 -11.48 -8.32
N PHE A 427 2.46 -12.63 -7.66
CA PHE A 427 2.40 -13.99 -8.19
C PHE A 427 3.62 -14.48 -8.98
N PHE A 428 4.47 -13.60 -9.50
CA PHE A 428 5.61 -13.94 -10.35
C PHE A 428 6.93 -13.97 -9.59
N SER A 429 7.17 -12.97 -8.74
CA SER A 429 8.43 -12.84 -8.02
C SER A 429 8.63 -13.97 -7.02
N SER A 430 9.86 -14.46 -6.88
CA SER A 430 10.23 -15.60 -6.02
C SER A 430 10.35 -15.24 -4.53
N GLY A 431 9.43 -14.41 -4.03
CA GLY A 431 9.36 -14.02 -2.62
C GLY A 431 8.53 -15.01 -1.79
N GLY A 432 9.18 -15.98 -1.14
CA GLY A 432 8.54 -17.08 -0.40
C GLY A 432 7.26 -16.74 0.36
N THR A 433 7.35 -16.03 1.47
CA THR A 433 6.17 -15.68 2.30
C THR A 433 5.28 -14.62 1.66
N SER A 434 5.82 -13.75 0.81
CA SER A 434 5.00 -12.76 0.09
C SER A 434 4.01 -13.43 -0.86
N LEU A 435 4.41 -14.53 -1.52
CA LEU A 435 3.53 -15.32 -2.38
C LEU A 435 2.40 -15.98 -1.58
N ILE A 436 2.73 -16.58 -0.41
CA ILE A 436 1.72 -17.19 0.46
C ILE A 436 0.68 -16.15 0.89
N LEU A 437 1.13 -14.99 1.35
CA LEU A 437 0.25 -13.92 1.77
C LEU A 437 -0.59 -13.37 0.61
N GLN A 438 0.01 -13.23 -0.56
CA GLN A 438 -0.70 -12.77 -1.76
C GLN A 438 -1.85 -13.71 -2.15
N ILE A 439 -1.61 -15.03 -2.12
CA ILE A 439 -2.63 -16.05 -2.40
C ILE A 439 -3.69 -16.04 -1.30
N PHE A 440 -3.28 -15.90 -0.03
CA PHE A 440 -4.20 -15.79 1.09
C PHE A 440 -5.11 -14.57 0.98
N GLU A 441 -4.60 -13.42 0.57
CA GLU A 441 -5.38 -12.21 0.30
C GLU A 441 -6.42 -12.43 -0.81
N MET A 442 -6.03 -13.10 -1.90
CA MET A 442 -6.99 -13.49 -2.95
C MET A 442 -8.01 -14.50 -2.42
N GLY A 443 -7.62 -15.33 -1.47
CA GLY A 443 -8.52 -16.20 -0.72
C GLY A 443 -9.56 -15.44 0.10
N ILE A 444 -9.18 -14.33 0.74
CA ILE A 444 -10.14 -13.45 1.42
C ILE A 444 -11.17 -12.91 0.43
N VAL A 445 -10.73 -12.45 -0.74
CA VAL A 445 -11.62 -11.99 -1.82
C VAL A 445 -12.59 -13.09 -2.25
N LEU A 446 -12.08 -14.32 -2.46
CA LEU A 446 -12.89 -15.49 -2.81
C LEU A 446 -13.85 -15.88 -1.68
N ALA A 447 -13.43 -15.83 -0.41
CA ALA A 447 -14.30 -16.12 0.72
C ALA A 447 -15.47 -15.13 0.80
N ILE A 448 -15.19 -13.83 0.59
CA ILE A 448 -16.22 -12.77 0.57
C ILE A 448 -17.15 -12.93 -0.64
N SER A 449 -16.64 -13.33 -1.82
CA SER A 449 -17.45 -13.52 -3.03
C SER A 449 -18.58 -14.54 -2.87
N ARG A 450 -18.49 -15.44 -1.88
CA ARG A 450 -19.49 -16.47 -1.58
C ARG A 450 -20.73 -15.93 -0.86
N TYR A 451 -20.68 -14.72 -0.34
CA TYR A 451 -21.75 -14.15 0.45
C TYR A 451 -22.44 -13.01 -0.32
N SER A 452 -23.74 -13.13 -0.52
CA SER A 452 -24.57 -12.10 -1.11
C SER A 452 -25.91 -12.04 -0.40
N TYR A 453 -26.53 -10.85 -0.41
CA TYR A 453 -27.92 -10.73 0.03
C TYR A 453 -28.87 -11.15 -1.08
N GLN A 454 -29.74 -12.12 -0.83
CA GLN A 454 -30.84 -12.47 -1.69
C GLN A 454 -32.16 -11.97 -1.06
N LYS A 455 -33.09 -11.49 -1.90
CA LYS A 455 -34.47 -11.26 -1.45
C LYS A 455 -35.10 -12.62 -1.11
N ARG A 456 -35.80 -12.66 0.01
CA ARG A 456 -36.66 -13.80 0.38
C ARG A 456 -37.74 -14.00 -0.67
#